data_0b7529c6093b15a8b6560ddae6695029
#
_entry.id   0b7529c6093b15a8b6560ddae6695029
#
_cell.length_a   1.000
_cell.length_b   1.000
_cell.length_c   1.000
_cell.angle_alpha   90.00
_cell.angle_beta   90.00
_cell.angle_gamma   90.00
#
_symmetry.space_group_name_H-M   'P 1'
#
loop_
_entity.id
_entity.type
_entity.pdbx_description
1 polymer ?
#
loop_
_entity_poly.entity_id
_entity_poly.type
_entity_poly.pdbx_seq_one_letter_code
_entity_poly.pdbx_strand_id
1 'polypeptide(L)'
;MTPFLAEITDKIIKENPDFSNTIWVFPSKRAGVFAANYLKKNNSKTIFAPEFLSIEAFITRLAVIEPASTETSLCLLYESYLETGIKDKESFSSFIGWGTTILQDFNEIDRYGVTAKKLYTHIQNLQEVSHWALEEDKTEMVKAYLKFWEILPELYERFTKKMLAQGIGHQGLLYKKAKENIAQFLIDLPATTFYFIGFNALNTSESDIIQYILSEKRGSIFWDLDQYFLENPLHEAGYFMRKHLKNWPYFQESKPEGVSNRYTSTEKKVNIYGVPKSVSQAQLIGEILNEFSQEQVLNTAIVLGDEELLNPVIHAIPNGLKANITMGAPLSGVPMAALVA
;
A
#
# COMPACT_ATOMS: atom_id res chain seq x y z
N MET A 1 -11.07 -21.53 -15.73
CA MET A 1 -10.65 -20.14 -16.10
C MET A 1 -9.21 -19.97 -15.72
N THR A 2 -8.36 -19.44 -16.61
CA THR A 2 -6.95 -19.22 -16.31
C THR A 2 -6.83 -17.94 -15.46
N PRO A 3 -6.15 -17.97 -14.30
CA PRO A 3 -5.93 -16.78 -13.49
C PRO A 3 -5.07 -15.74 -14.21
N PHE A 4 -5.30 -14.45 -13.91
CA PHE A 4 -4.55 -13.32 -14.48
C PHE A 4 -3.03 -13.52 -14.41
N LEU A 5 -2.50 -13.85 -13.22
CA LEU A 5 -1.07 -14.07 -13.04
C LEU A 5 -0.50 -15.19 -13.93
N ALA A 6 -1.26 -16.25 -14.15
CA ALA A 6 -0.83 -17.33 -15.04
C ALA A 6 -0.76 -16.85 -16.49
N GLU A 7 -1.76 -16.11 -16.95
CA GLU A 7 -1.78 -15.57 -18.33
C GLU A 7 -0.64 -14.58 -18.58
N ILE A 8 -0.41 -13.65 -17.63
CA ILE A 8 0.68 -12.68 -17.77
C ILE A 8 2.04 -13.37 -17.70
N THR A 9 2.20 -14.36 -16.80
CA THR A 9 3.43 -15.18 -16.75
C THR A 9 3.69 -15.85 -18.10
N ASP A 10 2.67 -16.50 -18.69
CA ASP A 10 2.80 -17.14 -20.00
C ASP A 10 3.11 -16.14 -21.13
N LYS A 11 2.52 -14.96 -21.08
CA LYS A 11 2.80 -13.90 -22.03
C LYS A 11 4.26 -13.45 -21.96
N ILE A 12 4.74 -13.14 -20.77
CA ILE A 12 6.13 -12.69 -20.57
C ILE A 12 7.12 -13.79 -20.99
N ILE A 13 6.85 -15.08 -20.69
CA ILE A 13 7.66 -16.22 -21.12
C ILE A 13 7.80 -16.27 -22.65
N LYS A 14 6.71 -16.00 -23.37
CA LYS A 14 6.70 -16.03 -24.84
C LYS A 14 7.45 -14.83 -25.45
N GLU A 15 7.34 -13.66 -24.85
CA GLU A 15 7.93 -12.43 -25.35
C GLU A 15 9.42 -12.30 -24.97
N ASN A 16 9.80 -12.77 -23.79
CA ASN A 16 11.16 -12.72 -23.29
C ASN A 16 11.49 -14.03 -22.54
N PRO A 17 12.08 -15.03 -23.20
CA PRO A 17 12.42 -16.31 -22.56
C PRO A 17 13.64 -16.23 -21.63
N ASP A 18 14.43 -15.18 -21.66
CA ASP A 18 15.55 -14.94 -20.75
C ASP A 18 15.16 -13.98 -19.63
N PHE A 19 15.07 -14.52 -18.41
CA PHE A 19 14.69 -13.76 -17.21
C PHE A 19 15.88 -13.30 -16.36
N SER A 20 17.10 -13.60 -16.75
CA SER A 20 18.31 -13.34 -15.93
C SER A 20 18.47 -11.88 -15.51
N ASN A 21 17.96 -10.96 -16.34
CA ASN A 21 18.00 -9.51 -16.10
C ASN A 21 16.61 -8.90 -16.01
N THR A 22 15.67 -9.59 -15.36
CA THR A 22 14.30 -9.06 -15.19
C THR A 22 13.89 -8.96 -13.73
N ILE A 23 13.23 -7.87 -13.38
CA ILE A 23 12.63 -7.62 -12.07
C ILE A 23 11.11 -7.54 -12.24
N TRP A 24 10.39 -8.41 -11.54
CA TRP A 24 8.94 -8.46 -11.56
C TRP A 24 8.41 -7.88 -10.26
N VAL A 25 7.69 -6.78 -10.34
CA VAL A 25 7.18 -6.02 -9.19
C VAL A 25 5.68 -6.24 -9.04
N PHE A 26 5.26 -6.59 -7.83
CA PHE A 26 3.88 -6.91 -7.50
C PHE A 26 3.37 -6.04 -6.34
N PRO A 27 2.03 -5.86 -6.19
CA PRO A 27 1.46 -5.17 -5.04
C PRO A 27 1.74 -5.85 -3.70
N SER A 28 1.99 -7.17 -3.71
CA SER A 28 2.27 -7.94 -2.50
C SER A 28 3.27 -9.07 -2.75
N LYS A 29 3.96 -9.50 -1.69
CA LYS A 29 4.88 -10.66 -1.74
C LYS A 29 4.17 -11.95 -2.19
N ARG A 30 2.88 -12.11 -1.83
CA ARG A 30 2.08 -13.29 -2.18
C ARG A 30 1.90 -13.42 -3.69
N ALA A 31 1.60 -12.34 -4.39
CA ALA A 31 1.44 -12.35 -5.84
C ALA A 31 2.72 -12.85 -6.53
N GLY A 32 3.90 -12.44 -6.04
CA GLY A 32 5.19 -12.94 -6.52
C GLY A 32 5.36 -14.45 -6.33
N VAL A 33 4.93 -15.00 -5.18
CA VAL A 33 4.97 -16.46 -4.93
C VAL A 33 4.09 -17.23 -5.91
N PHE A 34 2.89 -16.73 -6.20
CA PHE A 34 2.02 -17.36 -7.21
C PHE A 34 2.61 -17.26 -8.61
N ALA A 35 3.16 -16.12 -8.99
CA ALA A 35 3.83 -15.96 -10.28
C ALA A 35 5.02 -16.93 -10.42
N ALA A 36 5.85 -17.09 -9.39
CA ALA A 36 6.94 -18.05 -9.34
C ALA A 36 6.45 -19.49 -9.53
N ASN A 37 5.31 -19.85 -8.91
CA ASN A 37 4.70 -21.18 -9.07
C ASN A 37 4.19 -21.41 -10.50
N TYR A 38 3.59 -20.40 -11.14
CA TYR A 38 3.16 -20.51 -12.54
C TYR A 38 4.37 -20.61 -13.48
N LEU A 39 5.42 -19.82 -13.24
CA LEU A 39 6.66 -19.90 -14.00
C LEU A 39 7.28 -21.30 -13.93
N LYS A 40 7.29 -21.92 -12.74
CA LYS A 40 7.79 -23.29 -12.54
C LYS A 40 6.95 -24.33 -13.27
N LYS A 41 5.61 -24.20 -13.26
CA LYS A 41 4.71 -25.15 -13.92
C LYS A 41 4.84 -25.12 -15.45
N ASN A 42 5.07 -23.93 -16.00
CA ASN A 42 5.05 -23.72 -17.45
C ASN A 42 6.43 -23.83 -18.09
N ASN A 43 7.46 -24.07 -17.29
CA ASN A 43 8.83 -24.21 -17.77
C ASN A 43 9.39 -25.60 -17.42
N SER A 44 9.64 -26.40 -18.43
CA SER A 44 10.24 -27.74 -18.28
C SER A 44 11.79 -27.71 -18.23
N LYS A 45 12.40 -26.57 -18.53
CA LYS A 45 13.86 -26.39 -18.56
C LYS A 45 14.34 -25.65 -17.31
N THR A 46 15.58 -25.88 -16.92
CA THR A 46 16.26 -25.06 -15.90
C THR A 46 16.48 -23.66 -16.47
N ILE A 47 16.00 -22.65 -15.75
CA ILE A 47 16.14 -21.24 -16.10
C ILE A 47 16.66 -20.45 -14.92
N PHE A 48 17.30 -19.34 -15.18
CA PHE A 48 17.50 -18.31 -14.17
C PHE A 48 16.16 -17.60 -13.95
N ALA A 49 15.64 -17.67 -12.72
CA ALA A 49 14.37 -17.02 -12.39
C ALA A 49 14.51 -15.49 -12.39
N PRO A 50 13.45 -14.75 -12.74
CA PRO A 50 13.41 -13.31 -12.51
C PRO A 50 13.47 -13.00 -11.02
N GLU A 51 13.86 -11.79 -10.67
CA GLU A 51 13.73 -11.32 -9.30
C GLU A 51 12.27 -10.90 -9.03
N PHE A 52 11.64 -11.52 -8.01
CA PHE A 52 10.25 -11.20 -7.62
C PHE A 52 10.25 -10.29 -6.41
N LEU A 53 9.73 -9.08 -6.56
CA LEU A 53 9.65 -8.08 -5.49
C LEU A 53 8.22 -7.63 -5.23
N SER A 54 7.89 -7.38 -3.96
CA SER A 54 6.75 -6.53 -3.66
C SER A 54 7.10 -5.07 -3.92
N ILE A 55 6.10 -4.23 -4.14
CA ILE A 55 6.34 -2.79 -4.32
C ILE A 55 7.13 -2.19 -3.15
N GLU A 56 6.83 -2.59 -1.92
CA GLU A 56 7.55 -2.15 -0.74
C GLU A 56 9.04 -2.54 -0.78
N ALA A 57 9.34 -3.80 -1.14
CA ALA A 57 10.73 -4.26 -1.28
C ALA A 57 11.46 -3.54 -2.42
N PHE A 58 10.75 -3.27 -3.51
CA PHE A 58 11.29 -2.50 -4.64
C PHE A 58 11.61 -1.05 -4.23
N ILE A 59 10.69 -0.38 -3.54
CA ILE A 59 10.90 0.97 -3.01
C ILE A 59 12.07 1.01 -2.01
N THR A 60 12.15 0.05 -1.08
CA THR A 60 13.28 -0.04 -0.13
C THR A 60 14.61 -0.15 -0.86
N ARG A 61 14.68 -1.00 -1.88
CA ARG A 61 15.89 -1.14 -2.71
C ARG A 61 16.28 0.16 -3.42
N LEU A 62 15.31 0.90 -3.96
CA LEU A 62 15.52 2.19 -4.61
C LEU A 62 15.97 3.27 -3.61
N ALA A 63 15.41 3.23 -2.40
CA ALA A 63 15.65 4.25 -1.37
C ALA A 63 17.09 4.26 -0.85
N VAL A 64 17.77 3.10 -0.86
CA VAL A 64 19.14 2.94 -0.32
C VAL A 64 19.24 3.31 1.17
N ILE A 65 18.13 3.23 1.88
CA ILE A 65 18.02 3.36 3.34
C ILE A 65 17.09 2.26 3.86
N GLU A 66 17.25 1.87 5.13
CA GLU A 66 16.48 0.79 5.73
C GLU A 66 15.15 1.28 6.36
N PRO A 67 14.10 0.47 6.35
CA PRO A 67 12.84 0.82 7.01
C PRO A 67 13.02 0.84 8.53
N ALA A 68 12.60 1.96 9.16
CA ALA A 68 12.57 2.10 10.60
C ALA A 68 11.28 1.52 11.20
N SER A 69 11.37 0.94 12.41
CA SER A 69 10.16 0.58 13.15
C SER A 69 9.40 1.84 13.61
N THR A 70 8.12 1.68 13.93
CA THR A 70 7.29 2.78 14.46
C THR A 70 7.86 3.32 15.76
N GLU A 71 8.32 2.43 16.65
CA GLU A 71 8.91 2.79 17.94
C GLU A 71 10.18 3.62 17.76
N THR A 72 11.09 3.16 16.90
CA THR A 72 12.32 3.91 16.55
C THR A 72 11.97 5.28 15.98
N SER A 73 10.99 5.32 15.08
CA SER A 73 10.54 6.58 14.47
C SER A 73 9.96 7.55 15.51
N LEU A 74 9.14 7.06 16.45
CA LEU A 74 8.58 7.86 17.53
C LEU A 74 9.66 8.38 18.50
N CYS A 75 10.64 7.56 18.85
CA CYS A 75 11.76 8.00 19.69
C CYS A 75 12.56 9.12 19.01
N LEU A 76 12.92 8.96 17.73
CA LEU A 76 13.66 9.99 16.98
C LEU A 76 12.82 11.27 16.77
N LEU A 77 11.51 11.12 16.61
CA LEU A 77 10.59 12.24 16.51
C LEU A 77 10.54 13.01 17.84
N TYR A 78 10.47 12.30 18.97
CA TYR A 78 10.51 12.92 20.31
C TYR A 78 11.84 13.62 20.58
N GLU A 79 12.96 12.99 20.27
CA GLU A 79 14.27 13.65 20.36
C GLU A 79 14.33 14.93 19.51
N SER A 80 13.75 14.89 18.32
CA SER A 80 13.67 16.07 17.46
C SER A 80 12.77 17.16 18.04
N TYR A 81 11.66 16.76 18.69
CA TYR A 81 10.77 17.65 19.42
C TYR A 81 11.49 18.34 20.60
N LEU A 82 12.31 17.61 21.36
CA LEU A 82 13.08 18.17 22.47
C LEU A 82 14.08 19.26 22.01
N GLU A 83 14.52 19.21 20.77
CA GLU A 83 15.45 20.20 20.18
C GLU A 83 14.75 21.43 19.56
N THR A 84 13.40 21.43 19.48
CA THR A 84 12.66 22.61 18.98
C THR A 84 12.67 23.77 19.99
N GLY A 85 12.28 24.96 19.55
CA GLY A 85 12.25 26.18 20.40
C GLY A 85 11.11 26.25 21.43
N ILE A 86 10.32 25.16 21.64
CA ILE A 86 9.28 25.14 22.68
C ILE A 86 9.92 25.15 24.06
N LYS A 87 9.44 26.03 24.97
CA LYS A 87 9.98 26.15 26.33
C LYS A 87 9.53 25.03 27.25
N ASP A 88 8.24 24.70 27.24
CA ASP A 88 7.63 23.71 28.12
C ASP A 88 7.48 22.38 27.34
N LYS A 89 8.49 21.53 27.46
CA LYS A 89 8.52 20.21 26.79
C LYS A 89 7.65 19.22 27.55
N GLU A 90 6.82 18.50 26.80
CA GLU A 90 6.04 17.42 27.35
C GLU A 90 6.89 16.17 27.62
N SER A 91 6.43 15.32 28.55
CA SER A 91 7.02 13.99 28.76
C SER A 91 6.77 13.10 27.55
N PHE A 92 7.58 12.06 27.40
CA PHE A 92 7.40 11.10 26.30
C PHE A 92 6.00 10.45 26.28
N SER A 93 5.46 10.14 27.46
CA SER A 93 4.11 9.56 27.58
C SER A 93 3.00 10.50 27.12
N SER A 94 3.12 11.79 27.36
CA SER A 94 2.19 12.80 26.84
C SER A 94 2.38 13.02 25.35
N PHE A 95 3.64 13.09 24.90
CA PHE A 95 4.00 13.25 23.49
C PHE A 95 3.45 12.15 22.59
N ILE A 96 3.49 10.87 22.99
CA ILE A 96 2.99 9.75 22.19
C ILE A 96 1.53 9.94 21.77
N GLY A 97 0.71 10.59 22.61
CA GLY A 97 -0.71 10.83 22.33
C GLY A 97 -0.96 11.56 21.01
N TRP A 98 -0.09 12.51 20.66
CA TRP A 98 -0.18 13.24 19.39
C TRP A 98 1.00 12.97 18.43
N GLY A 99 2.15 12.53 18.92
CA GLY A 99 3.33 12.22 18.13
C GLY A 99 3.10 11.15 17.08
N THR A 100 2.24 10.17 17.37
CA THR A 100 1.81 9.14 16.41
C THR A 100 1.07 9.73 15.22
N THR A 101 0.20 10.73 15.46
CA THR A 101 -0.52 11.45 14.39
C THR A 101 0.45 12.25 13.53
N ILE A 102 1.37 12.99 14.14
CA ILE A 102 2.39 13.74 13.40
C ILE A 102 3.30 12.82 12.59
N LEU A 103 3.66 11.65 13.12
CA LEU A 103 4.43 10.67 12.38
C LEU A 103 3.67 10.17 11.14
N GLN A 104 2.35 9.95 11.25
CA GLN A 104 1.50 9.61 10.13
C GLN A 104 1.43 10.75 9.10
N ASP A 105 1.26 11.99 9.55
CA ASP A 105 1.23 13.16 8.67
C ASP A 105 2.56 13.32 7.91
N PHE A 106 3.68 13.17 8.58
CA PHE A 106 5.01 13.23 7.94
C PHE A 106 5.18 12.10 6.92
N ASN A 107 4.69 10.91 7.26
CA ASN A 107 4.68 9.76 6.34
C ASN A 107 3.86 10.06 5.07
N GLU A 108 2.66 10.63 5.22
CA GLU A 108 1.82 10.98 4.07
C GLU A 108 2.41 12.14 3.23
N ILE A 109 2.98 13.16 3.87
CA ILE A 109 3.66 14.28 3.20
C ILE A 109 4.74 13.75 2.25
N ASP A 110 5.61 12.87 2.74
CA ASP A 110 6.69 12.30 1.93
C ASP A 110 6.15 11.32 0.87
N ARG A 111 5.18 10.48 1.23
CA ARG A 111 4.57 9.49 0.35
C ARG A 111 3.89 10.12 -0.87
N TYR A 112 3.23 11.26 -0.66
CA TYR A 112 2.58 12.01 -1.75
C TYR A 112 3.46 13.08 -2.38
N GLY A 113 4.70 13.23 -1.93
CA GLY A 113 5.67 14.18 -2.48
C GLY A 113 5.30 15.64 -2.22
N VAL A 114 4.59 15.91 -1.13
CA VAL A 114 4.19 17.27 -0.75
C VAL A 114 5.37 17.97 -0.08
N THR A 115 5.56 19.26 -0.36
CA THR A 115 6.57 20.07 0.32
C THR A 115 6.07 20.46 1.71
N ALA A 116 6.60 19.84 2.77
CA ALA A 116 6.17 20.04 4.16
C ALA A 116 6.10 21.54 4.54
N LYS A 117 7.16 22.30 4.23
CA LYS A 117 7.19 23.75 4.51
C LYS A 117 6.04 24.52 3.86
N LYS A 118 5.75 24.25 2.58
CA LYS A 118 4.64 24.92 1.88
C LYS A 118 3.29 24.53 2.46
N LEU A 119 3.10 23.25 2.79
CA LEU A 119 1.86 22.75 3.39
C LEU A 119 1.59 23.41 4.73
N TYR A 120 2.55 23.36 5.64
CA TYR A 120 2.38 23.90 6.99
C TYR A 120 2.24 25.42 7.00
N THR A 121 2.98 26.15 6.15
CA THR A 121 2.77 27.60 5.98
C THR A 121 1.36 27.91 5.46
N HIS A 122 0.84 27.11 4.53
CA HIS A 122 -0.51 27.30 4.01
C HIS A 122 -1.59 27.03 5.08
N ILE A 123 -1.44 25.95 5.85
CA ILE A 123 -2.35 25.62 6.95
C ILE A 123 -2.31 26.72 8.03
N GLN A 124 -1.12 27.21 8.39
CA GLN A 124 -0.95 28.28 9.35
C GLN A 124 -1.70 29.55 8.91
N ASN A 125 -1.53 29.96 7.65
CA ASN A 125 -2.23 31.13 7.10
C ASN A 125 -3.76 30.94 7.14
N LEU A 126 -4.27 29.73 6.83
CA LEU A 126 -5.71 29.44 6.91
C LEU A 126 -6.23 29.51 8.35
N GLN A 127 -5.47 28.99 9.30
CA GLN A 127 -5.83 29.06 10.73
C GLN A 127 -5.82 30.50 11.26
N GLU A 128 -4.84 31.31 10.88
CA GLU A 128 -4.82 32.72 11.22
C GLU A 128 -6.04 33.46 10.69
N VAL A 129 -6.42 33.23 9.43
CA VAL A 129 -7.62 33.85 8.84
C VAL A 129 -8.89 33.39 9.53
N SER A 130 -9.03 32.10 9.86
CA SER A 130 -10.22 31.56 10.55
C SER A 130 -10.36 32.08 11.98
N HIS A 131 -9.26 32.33 12.69
CA HIS A 131 -9.27 32.90 14.03
C HIS A 131 -9.40 34.45 14.05
N TRP A 132 -8.99 35.12 12.98
CA TRP A 132 -9.17 36.57 12.83
C TRP A 132 -10.64 36.97 12.71
N ALA A 133 -11.48 36.05 12.26
CA ALA A 133 -12.91 36.32 12.11
C ALA A 133 -13.70 36.21 13.42
N LEU A 134 -13.11 35.74 14.51
CA LEU A 134 -13.86 35.36 15.71
C LEU A 134 -13.58 36.19 17.00
N GLU A 135 -12.41 36.83 17.21
CA GLU A 135 -12.14 37.65 18.42
C GLU A 135 -10.98 38.61 18.25
N GLU A 136 -11.09 39.82 18.85
CA GLU A 136 -10.03 40.84 18.88
C GLU A 136 -8.82 40.47 19.78
N ASP A 137 -9.00 39.55 20.76
CA ASP A 137 -7.93 39.08 21.66
C ASP A 137 -7.76 37.53 21.53
N LYS A 138 -6.62 37.10 21.02
CA LYS A 138 -6.24 35.68 20.99
C LYS A 138 -6.06 35.16 22.42
N THR A 139 -6.85 34.17 22.82
CA THR A 139 -6.67 33.49 24.11
C THR A 139 -5.31 32.78 24.16
N GLU A 140 -4.76 32.51 25.36
CA GLU A 140 -3.50 31.78 25.52
C GLU A 140 -3.53 30.40 24.85
N MET A 141 -4.70 29.75 24.81
CA MET A 141 -4.90 28.46 24.10
C MET A 141 -4.71 28.61 22.57
N VAL A 142 -5.26 29.67 21.97
CA VAL A 142 -5.10 29.95 20.53
C VAL A 142 -3.65 30.25 20.19
N LYS A 143 -2.97 31.02 21.03
CA LYS A 143 -1.53 31.32 20.86
C LYS A 143 -0.69 30.04 20.93
N ALA A 144 -0.94 29.15 21.89
CA ALA A 144 -0.26 27.88 22.03
C ALA A 144 -0.51 26.99 20.81
N TYR A 145 -1.74 26.93 20.32
CA TYR A 145 -2.14 26.18 19.12
C TYR A 145 -1.41 26.69 17.86
N LEU A 146 -1.41 27.99 17.60
CA LEU A 146 -0.69 28.58 16.47
C LEU A 146 0.81 28.31 16.55
N LYS A 147 1.41 28.44 17.73
CA LYS A 147 2.81 28.15 17.97
C LYS A 147 3.17 26.68 17.71
N PHE A 148 2.26 25.75 17.99
CA PHE A 148 2.43 24.34 17.64
C PHE A 148 2.58 24.16 16.11
N TRP A 149 1.75 24.84 15.32
CA TRP A 149 1.84 24.77 13.86
C TRP A 149 3.12 25.41 13.30
N GLU A 150 3.65 26.43 13.96
CA GLU A 150 4.90 27.08 13.57
C GLU A 150 6.11 26.16 13.67
N ILE A 151 6.11 25.23 14.60
CA ILE A 151 7.26 24.33 14.82
C ILE A 151 7.26 23.10 13.91
N LEU A 152 6.11 22.73 13.32
CA LEU A 152 6.02 21.49 12.54
C LEU A 152 6.99 21.43 11.35
N PRO A 153 7.24 22.50 10.58
CA PRO A 153 8.28 22.49 9.55
C PRO A 153 9.69 22.18 10.11
N GLU A 154 10.05 22.83 11.22
CA GLU A 154 11.34 22.61 11.89
C GLU A 154 11.45 21.20 12.44
N LEU A 155 10.38 20.70 13.08
CA LEU A 155 10.31 19.35 13.62
C LEU A 155 10.47 18.30 12.50
N TYR A 156 9.79 18.48 11.37
CA TYR A 156 9.92 17.62 10.21
C TYR A 156 11.36 17.60 9.66
N GLU A 157 11.99 18.76 9.50
CA GLU A 157 13.37 18.86 9.00
C GLU A 157 14.37 18.18 9.94
N ARG A 158 14.27 18.40 11.26
CA ARG A 158 15.14 17.79 12.27
C ARG A 158 14.95 16.28 12.31
N PHE A 159 13.72 15.81 12.32
CA PHE A 159 13.36 14.40 12.31
C PHE A 159 13.91 13.69 11.07
N THR A 160 13.62 14.22 9.88
CA THR A 160 14.12 13.68 8.61
C THR A 160 15.65 13.60 8.60
N LYS A 161 16.34 14.66 9.07
CA LYS A 161 17.80 14.69 9.15
C LYS A 161 18.34 13.61 10.09
N LYS A 162 17.72 13.38 11.25
CA LYS A 162 18.13 12.34 12.19
C LYS A 162 17.95 10.94 11.61
N MET A 163 16.82 10.68 10.96
CA MET A 163 16.59 9.40 10.29
C MET A 163 17.63 9.12 9.21
N LEU A 164 17.87 10.08 8.33
CA LEU A 164 18.85 9.93 7.24
C LEU A 164 20.28 9.78 7.78
N ALA A 165 20.63 10.45 8.88
CA ALA A 165 21.94 10.29 9.51
C ALA A 165 22.19 8.86 10.05
N GLN A 166 21.12 8.12 10.38
CA GLN A 166 21.18 6.72 10.79
C GLN A 166 20.99 5.73 9.63
N GLY A 167 20.81 6.21 8.39
CA GLY A 167 20.54 5.37 7.23
C GLY A 167 19.18 4.68 7.25
N ILE A 168 18.20 5.23 7.97
CA ILE A 168 16.86 4.65 8.12
C ILE A 168 15.78 5.66 7.70
N GLY A 169 14.55 5.17 7.48
CA GLY A 169 13.41 6.01 7.13
C GLY A 169 12.07 5.38 7.49
N HIS A 170 11.07 6.21 7.81
CA HIS A 170 9.67 5.78 7.79
C HIS A 170 9.23 5.54 6.35
N GLN A 171 8.12 4.84 6.15
CA GLN A 171 7.69 4.39 4.81
C GLN A 171 7.63 5.53 3.77
N GLY A 172 7.07 6.69 4.11
CA GLY A 172 7.01 7.84 3.21
C GLY A 172 8.40 8.35 2.80
N LEU A 173 9.36 8.41 3.76
CA LEU A 173 10.73 8.82 3.47
C LEU A 173 11.44 7.83 2.53
N LEU A 174 11.14 6.52 2.63
CA LEU A 174 11.60 5.53 1.65
C LEU A 174 11.07 5.85 0.25
N TYR A 175 9.78 6.16 0.11
CA TYR A 175 9.19 6.55 -1.18
C TYR A 175 9.84 7.81 -1.76
N LYS A 176 10.06 8.82 -0.92
CA LYS A 176 10.73 10.06 -1.34
C LYS A 176 12.15 9.80 -1.83
N LYS A 177 12.93 9.01 -1.07
CA LYS A 177 14.29 8.63 -1.46
C LYS A 177 14.33 7.77 -2.70
N ALA A 178 13.42 6.82 -2.83
CA ALA A 178 13.29 6.00 -4.03
C ALA A 178 13.06 6.85 -5.28
N LYS A 179 12.18 7.87 -5.17
CA LYS A 179 11.93 8.81 -6.28
C LYS A 179 13.17 9.67 -6.62
N GLU A 180 13.94 10.08 -5.62
CA GLU A 180 15.18 10.83 -5.84
C GLU A 180 16.25 9.98 -6.54
N ASN A 181 16.31 8.67 -6.24
CA ASN A 181 17.38 7.77 -6.68
C ASN A 181 17.08 7.00 -7.97
N ILE A 182 15.84 7.02 -8.48
CA ILE A 182 15.42 6.14 -9.59
C ILE A 182 16.28 6.31 -10.84
N ALA A 183 16.68 7.53 -11.18
CA ALA A 183 17.50 7.78 -12.36
C ALA A 183 18.88 7.09 -12.24
N GLN A 184 19.55 7.23 -11.10
CA GLN A 184 20.83 6.58 -10.85
C GLN A 184 20.68 5.06 -10.82
N PHE A 185 19.64 4.54 -10.20
CA PHE A 185 19.35 3.12 -10.15
C PHE A 185 19.21 2.48 -11.55
N LEU A 186 18.58 3.16 -12.49
CA LEU A 186 18.47 2.68 -13.88
C LEU A 186 19.81 2.73 -14.63
N ILE A 187 20.68 3.69 -14.32
CA ILE A 187 22.04 3.77 -14.87
C ILE A 187 22.86 2.59 -14.36
N ASP A 188 22.75 2.24 -13.08
CA ASP A 188 23.50 1.15 -12.46
C ASP A 188 23.06 -0.25 -12.94
N LEU A 189 21.85 -0.36 -13.50
CA LEU A 189 21.27 -1.59 -14.01
C LEU A 189 20.92 -1.49 -15.52
N PRO A 190 21.86 -1.25 -16.42
CA PRO A 190 21.58 -0.86 -17.81
C PRO A 190 20.85 -1.93 -18.63
N ALA A 191 20.95 -3.21 -18.27
CA ALA A 191 20.33 -4.33 -19.01
C ALA A 191 19.04 -4.84 -18.38
N THR A 192 18.58 -4.26 -17.26
CA THR A 192 17.44 -4.79 -16.52
C THR A 192 16.12 -4.31 -17.11
N THR A 193 15.16 -5.23 -17.29
CA THR A 193 13.77 -4.95 -17.67
C THR A 193 12.84 -5.13 -16.49
N PHE A 194 11.88 -4.22 -16.32
CA PHE A 194 10.95 -4.20 -15.20
C PHE A 194 9.54 -4.58 -15.66
N TYR A 195 8.88 -5.48 -14.94
CA TYR A 195 7.48 -5.83 -15.17
C TYR A 195 6.66 -5.50 -13.94
N PHE A 196 5.72 -4.57 -14.07
CA PHE A 196 4.77 -4.21 -13.02
C PHE A 196 3.47 -4.98 -13.23
N ILE A 197 3.05 -5.81 -12.27
CA ILE A 197 2.00 -6.79 -12.52
C ILE A 197 0.91 -6.73 -11.46
N GLY A 198 -0.35 -6.48 -11.89
CA GLY A 198 -1.54 -6.58 -11.05
C GLY A 198 -1.75 -5.40 -10.10
N PHE A 199 -1.30 -4.21 -10.47
CA PHE A 199 -1.57 -2.97 -9.74
C PHE A 199 -2.97 -2.43 -10.03
N ASN A 200 -3.47 -1.57 -9.15
CA ASN A 200 -4.72 -0.84 -9.31
C ASN A 200 -4.57 0.60 -8.80
N ALA A 201 -4.83 0.84 -7.51
CA ALA A 201 -4.54 2.12 -6.88
C ALA A 201 -3.02 2.27 -6.65
N LEU A 202 -2.49 3.42 -6.99
CA LEU A 202 -1.10 3.80 -6.76
C LEU A 202 -1.04 5.13 -6.03
N ASN A 203 -0.15 5.26 -5.07
CA ASN A 203 0.17 6.58 -4.52
C ASN A 203 1.00 7.39 -5.52
N THR A 204 1.18 8.68 -5.27
CA THR A 204 1.86 9.59 -6.20
C THR A 204 3.29 9.14 -6.47
N SER A 205 4.04 8.74 -5.45
CA SER A 205 5.44 8.33 -5.60
C SER A 205 5.58 7.02 -6.37
N GLU A 206 4.70 6.03 -6.13
CA GLU A 206 4.64 4.79 -6.94
C GLU A 206 4.35 5.11 -8.40
N SER A 207 3.33 5.93 -8.63
CA SER A 207 2.95 6.37 -9.98
C SER A 207 4.11 7.03 -10.71
N ASP A 208 4.82 7.95 -10.05
CA ASP A 208 5.93 8.69 -10.65
C ASP A 208 7.12 7.77 -10.97
N ILE A 209 7.47 6.85 -10.05
CA ILE A 209 8.55 5.88 -10.24
C ILE A 209 8.24 4.94 -11.42
N ILE A 210 7.03 4.38 -11.44
CA ILE A 210 6.61 3.47 -12.51
C ILE A 210 6.62 4.20 -13.85
N GLN A 211 6.02 5.40 -13.93
CA GLN A 211 6.00 6.18 -15.14
C GLN A 211 7.41 6.54 -15.63
N TYR A 212 8.33 6.86 -14.71
CA TYR A 212 9.72 7.13 -15.09
C TYR A 212 10.37 5.92 -15.76
N ILE A 213 10.22 4.71 -15.19
CA ILE A 213 10.75 3.47 -15.78
C ILE A 213 10.12 3.17 -17.16
N LEU A 214 8.80 3.40 -17.29
CA LEU A 214 8.09 3.21 -18.56
C LEU A 214 8.52 4.23 -19.63
N SER A 215 8.76 5.49 -19.25
CA SER A 215 9.23 6.53 -20.17
C SER A 215 10.65 6.26 -20.71
N GLU A 216 11.51 5.63 -19.89
CA GLU A 216 12.84 5.16 -20.28
C GLU A 216 12.80 3.86 -21.13
N LYS A 217 11.59 3.36 -21.47
CA LYS A 217 11.36 2.10 -22.20
C LYS A 217 12.04 0.89 -21.55
N ARG A 218 12.11 0.91 -20.22
CA ARG A 218 12.79 -0.11 -19.42
C ARG A 218 11.81 -1.11 -18.80
N GLY A 219 10.52 -1.07 -19.14
CA GLY A 219 9.56 -1.99 -18.57
C GLY A 219 8.19 -1.92 -19.20
N SER A 220 7.31 -2.79 -18.70
CA SER A 220 5.88 -2.87 -19.05
C SER A 220 5.02 -2.99 -17.80
N ILE A 221 3.75 -2.60 -17.92
CA ILE A 221 2.78 -2.71 -16.83
C ILE A 221 1.55 -3.49 -17.29
N PHE A 222 1.13 -4.47 -16.48
CA PHE A 222 -0.01 -5.34 -16.73
C PHE A 222 -1.08 -5.16 -15.65
N TRP A 223 -2.32 -4.93 -16.07
CA TRP A 223 -3.44 -4.59 -15.21
C TRP A 223 -4.42 -5.74 -15.11
N ASP A 224 -4.77 -6.16 -13.88
CA ASP A 224 -5.85 -7.12 -13.66
C ASP A 224 -7.19 -6.37 -13.64
N LEU A 225 -7.75 -6.15 -14.81
CA LEU A 225 -8.96 -5.36 -14.98
C LEU A 225 -9.89 -5.99 -16.04
N ASP A 226 -11.18 -5.75 -15.88
CA ASP A 226 -12.18 -6.14 -16.88
C ASP A 226 -12.73 -4.93 -17.62
N GLN A 227 -12.95 -5.09 -18.92
CA GLN A 227 -13.44 -4.03 -19.81
C GLN A 227 -14.77 -3.44 -19.34
N TYR A 228 -15.66 -4.23 -18.76
CA TYR A 228 -16.92 -3.77 -18.22
C TYR A 228 -16.73 -2.66 -17.18
N PHE A 229 -15.77 -2.83 -16.24
CA PHE A 229 -15.49 -1.83 -15.21
C PHE A 229 -14.73 -0.62 -15.77
N LEU A 230 -13.93 -0.84 -16.80
CA LEU A 230 -13.18 0.23 -17.45
C LEU A 230 -14.09 1.18 -18.24
N GLU A 231 -15.04 0.64 -18.98
CA GLU A 231 -15.96 1.40 -19.83
C GLU A 231 -17.12 2.05 -19.06
N ASN A 232 -17.50 1.48 -17.91
CA ASN A 232 -18.57 2.01 -17.09
C ASN A 232 -18.08 3.11 -16.15
N PRO A 233 -18.35 4.40 -16.43
CA PRO A 233 -17.85 5.52 -15.63
C PRO A 233 -18.41 5.58 -14.21
N LEU A 234 -19.56 4.95 -13.96
CA LEU A 234 -20.21 4.90 -12.65
C LEU A 234 -19.63 3.80 -11.76
N HIS A 235 -18.87 2.85 -12.31
CA HIS A 235 -18.34 1.73 -11.56
C HIS A 235 -16.96 2.07 -10.97
N GLU A 236 -16.84 2.03 -9.63
CA GLU A 236 -15.63 2.41 -8.91
C GLU A 236 -14.44 1.48 -9.17
N ALA A 237 -14.68 0.18 -9.47
CA ALA A 237 -13.62 -0.77 -9.75
C ALA A 237 -12.68 -0.35 -10.89
N GLY A 238 -13.16 0.43 -11.87
CA GLY A 238 -12.36 0.98 -12.95
C GLY A 238 -11.82 2.40 -12.70
N TYR A 239 -12.10 3.01 -11.55
CA TYR A 239 -11.82 4.43 -11.29
C TYR A 239 -10.33 4.78 -11.46
N PHE A 240 -9.45 4.07 -10.78
CA PHE A 240 -8.02 4.35 -10.83
C PHE A 240 -7.45 4.14 -12.22
N MET A 241 -7.87 3.07 -12.91
CA MET A 241 -7.39 2.82 -14.26
C MET A 241 -7.85 3.89 -15.25
N ARG A 242 -9.11 4.34 -15.18
CA ARG A 242 -9.59 5.48 -15.99
C ARG A 242 -8.79 6.75 -15.72
N LYS A 243 -8.41 6.99 -14.45
CA LYS A 243 -7.55 8.11 -14.06
C LYS A 243 -6.14 7.98 -14.65
N HIS A 244 -5.54 6.78 -14.62
CA HIS A 244 -4.23 6.52 -15.20
C HIS A 244 -4.25 6.68 -16.71
N LEU A 245 -5.23 6.11 -17.42
CA LEU A 245 -5.39 6.25 -18.87
C LEU A 245 -5.50 7.72 -19.32
N LYS A 246 -6.15 8.55 -18.51
CA LYS A 246 -6.30 9.96 -18.80
C LYS A 246 -5.03 10.78 -18.55
N ASN A 247 -4.29 10.45 -17.49
CA ASN A 247 -3.25 11.32 -16.94
C ASN A 247 -1.82 10.87 -17.26
N TRP A 248 -1.61 9.57 -17.58
CA TRP A 248 -0.27 9.07 -17.85
C TRP A 248 0.13 9.28 -19.32
N PRO A 249 1.24 9.97 -19.61
CA PRO A 249 1.76 10.12 -20.98
C PRO A 249 1.99 8.77 -21.68
N TYR A 250 2.37 7.73 -20.92
CA TYR A 250 2.56 6.37 -21.43
C TYR A 250 1.35 5.85 -22.23
N PHE A 251 0.13 6.17 -21.81
CA PHE A 251 -1.10 5.70 -22.47
C PHE A 251 -1.53 6.54 -23.67
N GLN A 252 -0.79 7.59 -24.02
CA GLN A 252 -0.99 8.30 -25.30
C GLN A 252 -0.48 7.47 -26.47
N GLU A 253 0.56 6.65 -26.25
CA GLU A 253 1.21 5.83 -27.27
C GLU A 253 0.94 4.33 -27.11
N SER A 254 0.44 3.88 -25.96
CA SER A 254 0.22 2.46 -25.63
C SER A 254 -1.17 2.21 -25.08
N LYS A 255 -1.64 0.96 -25.24
CA LYS A 255 -2.92 0.50 -24.66
C LYS A 255 -2.67 -0.23 -23.34
N PRO A 256 -3.64 -0.24 -22.40
CA PRO A 256 -3.52 -1.02 -21.20
C PRO A 256 -3.49 -2.51 -21.52
N GLU A 257 -2.54 -3.22 -20.91
CA GLU A 257 -2.38 -4.66 -21.06
C GLU A 257 -2.96 -5.41 -19.85
N GLY A 258 -3.47 -6.63 -20.08
CA GLY A 258 -4.10 -7.45 -19.05
C GLY A 258 -5.59 -7.19 -18.84
N VAL A 259 -6.20 -6.33 -19.66
CA VAL A 259 -7.65 -6.09 -19.62
C VAL A 259 -8.40 -7.27 -20.21
N SER A 260 -9.31 -7.85 -19.44
CA SER A 260 -10.16 -8.97 -19.85
C SER A 260 -11.61 -8.53 -20.15
N ASN A 261 -12.40 -9.44 -20.70
CA ASN A 261 -13.86 -9.27 -20.87
C ASN A 261 -14.61 -10.45 -20.25
N ARG A 262 -14.18 -10.90 -19.07
CA ARG A 262 -14.71 -12.11 -18.41
C ARG A 262 -15.95 -11.81 -17.58
N TYR A 263 -16.08 -10.60 -17.11
CA TYR A 263 -17.21 -10.23 -16.25
C TYR A 263 -18.54 -10.38 -16.96
N THR A 264 -18.64 -10.02 -18.21
CA THR A 264 -19.86 -10.14 -19.01
C THR A 264 -19.96 -11.44 -19.80
N SER A 265 -18.84 -12.05 -20.18
CA SER A 265 -18.78 -13.25 -21.03
C SER A 265 -18.84 -14.58 -20.29
N THR A 266 -18.67 -14.57 -18.95
CA THR A 266 -18.64 -15.80 -18.14
C THR A 266 -19.90 -15.90 -17.30
N GLU A 267 -20.58 -17.05 -17.35
CA GLU A 267 -21.72 -17.35 -16.48
C GLU A 267 -21.27 -17.35 -15.00
N LYS A 268 -22.08 -16.73 -14.14
CA LYS A 268 -21.85 -16.66 -12.70
C LYS A 268 -23.10 -17.09 -11.96
N LYS A 269 -22.91 -17.93 -10.95
CA LYS A 269 -23.97 -18.27 -10.00
C LYS A 269 -23.80 -17.43 -8.76
N VAL A 270 -24.78 -16.55 -8.49
CA VAL A 270 -24.80 -15.67 -7.33
C VAL A 270 -25.93 -16.09 -6.42
N ASN A 271 -25.63 -16.44 -5.17
CA ASN A 271 -26.60 -16.70 -4.13
C ASN A 271 -26.50 -15.58 -3.08
N ILE A 272 -27.65 -15.02 -2.68
CA ILE A 272 -27.73 -13.97 -1.67
C ILE A 272 -28.53 -14.51 -0.50
N TYR A 273 -27.94 -14.45 0.69
CA TYR A 273 -28.57 -14.95 1.92
C TYR A 273 -28.79 -13.80 2.89
N GLY A 274 -30.02 -13.62 3.34
CA GLY A 274 -30.36 -12.69 4.42
C GLY A 274 -30.39 -13.44 5.75
N VAL A 275 -29.52 -13.03 6.69
CA VAL A 275 -29.48 -13.62 8.03
C VAL A 275 -29.53 -12.53 9.12
N PRO A 276 -30.16 -12.80 10.27
CA PRO A 276 -30.21 -11.85 11.36
C PRO A 276 -28.85 -11.84 12.09
N LYS A 277 -28.31 -10.65 12.35
CA LYS A 277 -27.06 -10.42 13.10
C LYS A 277 -25.77 -10.98 12.45
N SER A 278 -24.64 -10.37 12.76
CA SER A 278 -23.31 -10.68 12.23
C SER A 278 -22.86 -12.13 12.55
N VAL A 279 -23.15 -12.63 13.75
CA VAL A 279 -22.78 -14.01 14.16
C VAL A 279 -23.47 -15.06 13.29
N SER A 280 -24.72 -14.84 12.87
CA SER A 280 -25.44 -15.77 11.99
C SER A 280 -24.84 -15.82 10.58
N GLN A 281 -24.16 -14.76 10.13
CA GLN A 281 -23.38 -14.80 8.87
C GLN A 281 -22.24 -15.83 9.00
N ALA A 282 -21.50 -15.79 10.12
CA ALA A 282 -20.43 -16.74 10.36
C ALA A 282 -20.94 -18.19 10.44
N GLN A 283 -22.08 -18.43 11.12
CA GLN A 283 -22.70 -19.74 11.19
C GLN A 283 -23.09 -20.27 9.80
N LEU A 284 -23.73 -19.44 9.00
CA LEU A 284 -24.11 -19.80 7.63
C LEU A 284 -22.88 -20.16 6.76
N ILE A 285 -21.76 -19.45 6.92
CA ILE A 285 -20.49 -19.80 6.24
C ILE A 285 -20.06 -21.21 6.64
N GLY A 286 -20.14 -21.56 7.93
CA GLY A 286 -19.82 -22.91 8.41
C GLY A 286 -20.74 -23.99 7.81
N GLU A 287 -22.04 -23.72 7.71
CA GLU A 287 -23.03 -24.63 7.09
C GLU A 287 -22.69 -24.85 5.61
N ILE A 288 -22.45 -23.78 4.86
CA ILE A 288 -22.08 -23.86 3.42
C ILE A 288 -20.78 -24.66 3.23
N LEU A 289 -19.77 -24.43 4.08
CA LEU A 289 -18.49 -25.16 4.00
C LEU A 289 -18.64 -26.65 4.32
N ASN A 290 -19.58 -27.05 5.19
CA ASN A 290 -19.88 -28.46 5.46
C ASN A 290 -20.46 -29.21 4.24
N GLU A 291 -21.12 -28.50 3.34
CA GLU A 291 -21.69 -29.09 2.13
C GLU A 291 -20.65 -29.21 1.00
N PHE A 292 -19.50 -28.56 1.11
CA PHE A 292 -18.49 -28.50 0.07
C PHE A 292 -17.62 -29.77 0.05
N SER A 293 -17.33 -30.25 -1.17
CA SER A 293 -16.29 -31.25 -1.39
C SER A 293 -14.91 -30.68 -1.06
N GLN A 294 -13.92 -31.55 -0.84
CA GLN A 294 -12.54 -31.13 -0.58
C GLN A 294 -11.98 -30.24 -1.71
N GLU A 295 -12.32 -30.53 -2.96
CA GLU A 295 -11.90 -29.73 -4.11
C GLU A 295 -12.53 -28.33 -4.08
N GLN A 296 -13.81 -28.24 -3.72
CA GLN A 296 -14.50 -26.95 -3.58
C GLN A 296 -13.90 -26.13 -2.46
N VAL A 297 -13.61 -26.74 -1.30
CA VAL A 297 -12.95 -26.05 -0.17
C VAL A 297 -11.61 -25.47 -0.56
N LEU A 298 -10.77 -26.23 -1.30
CA LEU A 298 -9.46 -25.76 -1.76
C LEU A 298 -9.55 -24.56 -2.73
N ASN A 299 -10.67 -24.42 -3.43
CA ASN A 299 -10.94 -23.32 -4.37
C ASN A 299 -11.85 -22.24 -3.79
N THR A 300 -12.08 -22.24 -2.47
CA THR A 300 -12.94 -21.27 -1.77
C THR A 300 -12.13 -20.18 -1.11
N ALA A 301 -12.58 -18.93 -1.31
CA ALA A 301 -12.10 -17.78 -0.54
C ALA A 301 -13.27 -17.18 0.25
N ILE A 302 -13.06 -16.95 1.55
CA ILE A 302 -13.98 -16.21 2.41
C ILE A 302 -13.48 -14.78 2.49
N VAL A 303 -14.28 -13.84 2.00
CA VAL A 303 -13.96 -12.41 2.04
C VAL A 303 -14.87 -11.74 3.05
N LEU A 304 -14.29 -11.14 4.09
CA LEU A 304 -15.01 -10.45 5.15
C LEU A 304 -15.19 -8.97 4.75
N GLY A 305 -16.44 -8.52 4.70
CA GLY A 305 -16.75 -7.10 4.54
C GLY A 305 -16.59 -6.31 5.85
N ASP A 306 -16.59 -7.03 6.98
CA ASP A 306 -16.36 -6.52 8.32
C ASP A 306 -15.29 -7.41 8.99
N GLU A 307 -14.16 -6.82 9.36
CA GLU A 307 -13.01 -7.54 9.93
C GLU A 307 -13.32 -8.11 11.33
N GLU A 308 -14.29 -7.56 12.06
CA GLU A 308 -14.72 -8.06 13.36
C GLU A 308 -15.33 -9.47 13.28
N LEU A 309 -15.79 -9.88 12.07
CA LEU A 309 -16.28 -11.24 11.83
C LEU A 309 -15.18 -12.31 11.77
N LEU A 310 -13.91 -11.94 11.79
CA LEU A 310 -12.82 -12.91 11.69
C LEU A 310 -12.92 -14.00 12.76
N ASN A 311 -13.02 -13.62 14.03
CA ASN A 311 -13.11 -14.57 15.15
C ASN A 311 -14.37 -15.47 15.07
N PRO A 312 -15.60 -14.92 14.88
CA PRO A 312 -16.78 -15.74 14.65
C PRO A 312 -16.64 -16.73 13.49
N VAL A 313 -16.05 -16.30 12.38
CA VAL A 313 -15.85 -17.16 11.18
C VAL A 313 -14.83 -18.27 11.46
N ILE A 314 -13.72 -17.99 12.13
CA ILE A 314 -12.73 -19.02 12.51
C ILE A 314 -13.38 -20.12 13.36
N HIS A 315 -14.24 -19.75 14.30
CA HIS A 315 -14.97 -20.69 15.14
C HIS A 315 -16.09 -21.46 14.42
N ALA A 316 -16.60 -20.91 13.32
CA ALA A 316 -17.62 -21.55 12.51
C ALA A 316 -17.05 -22.51 11.44
N ILE A 317 -15.74 -22.43 11.14
CA ILE A 317 -15.09 -23.35 10.19
C ILE A 317 -15.20 -24.78 10.73
N PRO A 318 -15.69 -25.75 9.91
CA PRO A 318 -15.83 -27.15 10.31
C PRO A 318 -14.50 -27.78 10.77
N ASN A 319 -14.57 -28.61 11.82
CA ASN A 319 -13.41 -29.30 12.32
C ASN A 319 -12.72 -30.14 11.23
N GLY A 320 -11.42 -30.02 11.12
CA GLY A 320 -10.60 -30.75 10.14
C GLY A 320 -10.35 -29.99 8.82
N LEU A 321 -11.06 -28.91 8.55
CA LEU A 321 -10.73 -28.03 7.43
C LEU A 321 -9.55 -27.12 7.79
N LYS A 322 -8.59 -27.03 6.85
CA LYS A 322 -7.45 -26.11 6.97
C LYS A 322 -7.77 -24.79 6.31
N ALA A 323 -7.67 -23.70 7.05
CA ALA A 323 -7.82 -22.35 6.53
C ALA A 323 -6.50 -21.58 6.57
N ASN A 324 -6.24 -20.78 5.54
CA ASN A 324 -5.14 -19.83 5.52
C ASN A 324 -5.70 -18.43 5.79
N ILE A 325 -5.35 -17.85 6.93
CA ILE A 325 -5.80 -16.51 7.34
C ILE A 325 -4.78 -15.49 6.83
N THR A 326 -5.26 -14.51 6.08
CA THR A 326 -4.40 -13.52 5.41
C THR A 326 -4.60 -12.09 5.90
N MET A 327 -5.42 -11.90 6.90
CA MET A 327 -5.67 -10.63 7.56
C MET A 327 -5.08 -10.63 8.98
N GLY A 328 -4.73 -9.44 9.48
CA GLY A 328 -4.32 -9.25 10.87
C GLY A 328 -5.52 -9.31 11.82
N ALA A 329 -5.29 -9.76 13.06
CA ALA A 329 -6.25 -9.63 14.13
C ALA A 329 -5.73 -8.60 15.14
N PRO A 330 -6.55 -7.60 15.55
CA PRO A 330 -6.13 -6.63 16.54
C PRO A 330 -5.94 -7.32 17.91
N LEU A 331 -4.83 -7.02 18.57
CA LEU A 331 -4.53 -7.58 19.92
C LEU A 331 -5.59 -7.17 20.94
N SER A 332 -6.28 -6.05 20.76
CA SER A 332 -7.38 -5.62 21.63
C SER A 332 -8.53 -6.63 21.73
N GLY A 333 -8.72 -7.48 20.73
CA GLY A 333 -9.67 -8.58 20.73
C GLY A 333 -9.21 -9.85 21.46
N VAL A 334 -7.97 -9.89 21.96
CA VAL A 334 -7.40 -11.05 22.65
C VAL A 334 -7.56 -10.85 24.16
N PRO A 335 -8.18 -11.83 24.91
CA PRO A 335 -8.40 -11.70 26.35
C PRO A 335 -7.14 -11.34 27.17
N MET A 336 -5.97 -11.81 26.75
CA MET A 336 -4.69 -11.48 27.39
C MET A 336 -4.31 -10.00 27.25
N ALA A 337 -4.79 -9.29 26.23
CA ALA A 337 -4.51 -7.86 26.10
C ALA A 337 -5.14 -7.03 27.22
N ALA A 338 -6.31 -7.43 27.71
CA ALA A 338 -6.97 -6.81 28.85
C ALA A 338 -6.21 -6.99 30.19
N LEU A 339 -5.23 -7.89 30.25
CA LEU A 339 -4.40 -8.12 31.44
C LEU A 339 -3.16 -7.19 31.44
N VAL A 340 -2.80 -6.63 30.30
CA VAL A 340 -1.61 -5.78 30.10
C VAL A 340 -2.00 -4.30 29.99
N ALA A 341 -3.25 -4.01 29.65
CA ALA A 341 -3.81 -2.66 29.64
C ALA A 341 -4.20 -2.18 31.04
#